data_a2a8fc7515f27c1202df09042405edcb
#
_entry.id   a2a8fc7515f27c1202df09042405edcb
#
_cell.length_a   1.000
_cell.length_b   1.000
_cell.length_c   1.000
_cell.angle_alpha   90.00
_cell.angle_beta   90.00
_cell.angle_gamma   90.00
#
_symmetry.space_group_name_H-M   'P 1'
#
loop_
_entity.id
_entity.type
_entity.pdbx_description
1 polymer ?
#
loop_
_entity_poly.entity_id
_entity_poly.type
_entity_poly.pdbx_seq_one_letter_code
_entity_poly.pdbx_strand_id
1 'polypeptide(L)'
;MEIKVGDGPRTPYYYDSDGRKEAFIRSGNQSIPAPKHILDGLILKGQNTTFDELPSKHYISDVSFTLLNASLKNETGKELNKEKDYISLELMTKDKKVTNAGLLLSDQGLLIQSRIFCTRWKGLVKCSIDVEAIDDKEYTGSIISLLENAETFIKNHSIVSWEI
;
A
#
# COMPACT_ATOMS: atom_id res chain seq x y z
N MET A 1 7.71 43.48 -2.97
CA MET A 1 7.25 43.02 -1.65
C MET A 1 7.28 41.51 -1.70
N GLU A 2 8.14 40.87 -0.91
CA GLU A 2 8.22 39.41 -0.83
C GLU A 2 7.44 38.96 0.40
N ILE A 3 6.45 38.08 0.20
CA ILE A 3 5.66 37.51 1.29
C ILE A 3 6.13 36.06 1.47
N LYS A 4 6.75 35.75 2.60
CA LYS A 4 7.12 34.39 2.99
C LYS A 4 6.01 33.80 3.84
N VAL A 5 5.42 32.70 3.34
CA VAL A 5 4.40 31.93 4.08
C VAL A 5 5.07 30.63 4.52
N GLY A 6 5.11 30.41 5.82
CA GLY A 6 5.58 29.13 6.39
C GLY A 6 4.50 28.08 6.41
N ASP A 7 4.93 26.82 6.52
CA ASP A 7 4.00 25.70 6.73
C ASP A 7 3.36 25.82 8.10
N GLY A 8 2.05 25.66 8.17
CA GLY A 8 1.32 25.59 9.44
C GLY A 8 1.47 24.19 10.09
N PRO A 9 1.10 24.06 11.37
CA PRO A 9 1.37 22.86 12.16
C PRO A 9 0.51 21.65 11.79
N ARG A 10 -0.60 21.83 11.08
CA ARG A 10 -1.53 20.74 10.73
C ARG A 10 -2.21 20.99 9.38
N THR A 11 -2.23 20.00 8.52
CA THR A 11 -3.04 19.97 7.30
C THR A 11 -4.41 19.33 7.58
N PRO A 12 -5.46 19.56 6.78
CA PRO A 12 -5.54 20.55 5.69
C PRO A 12 -5.77 21.98 6.20
N TYR A 13 -5.35 22.96 5.39
CA TYR A 13 -5.71 24.36 5.63
C TYR A 13 -7.00 24.66 4.90
N TYR A 14 -7.92 25.29 5.62
CA TYR A 14 -9.22 25.66 5.07
C TYR A 14 -9.29 27.17 4.83
N TYR A 15 -9.79 27.53 3.67
CA TYR A 15 -10.32 28.85 3.41
C TYR A 15 -11.73 28.91 3.99
N ASP A 16 -11.98 29.89 4.84
CA ASP A 16 -13.27 30.11 5.50
C ASP A 16 -13.79 31.48 5.13
N SER A 17 -14.79 31.54 4.25
CA SER A 17 -15.46 32.77 3.83
C SER A 17 -16.91 32.46 3.49
N ASP A 18 -17.79 33.41 3.81
CA ASP A 18 -19.23 33.36 3.49
C ASP A 18 -19.94 32.07 3.96
N GLY A 19 -19.49 31.53 5.10
CA GLY A 19 -20.04 30.30 5.68
C GLY A 19 -19.65 29.03 4.95
N ARG A 20 -18.70 29.11 3.99
CA ARG A 20 -18.11 27.95 3.30
C ARG A 20 -16.70 27.72 3.78
N LYS A 21 -16.43 26.48 4.16
CA LYS A 21 -15.11 26.03 4.61
C LYS A 21 -14.59 25.02 3.60
N GLU A 22 -13.63 25.45 2.78
CA GLU A 22 -13.07 24.62 1.70
C GLU A 22 -11.54 24.54 1.79
N ALA A 23 -10.99 23.37 1.54
CA ALA A 23 -9.55 23.20 1.34
C ALA A 23 -9.24 23.26 -0.15
N PHE A 24 -8.15 23.93 -0.51
CA PHE A 24 -7.70 24.07 -1.88
C PHE A 24 -6.33 23.42 -2.07
N ILE A 25 -6.13 22.87 -3.26
CA ILE A 25 -4.83 22.35 -3.72
C ILE A 25 -4.39 23.08 -4.98
N ARG A 26 -3.09 23.07 -5.22
CA ARG A 26 -2.52 23.58 -6.46
C ARG A 26 -2.53 22.47 -7.51
N SER A 27 -3.16 22.73 -8.65
CA SER A 27 -3.15 21.87 -9.83
C SER A 27 -2.68 22.69 -11.03
N GLY A 28 -1.42 22.50 -11.42
CA GLY A 28 -0.78 23.35 -12.42
C GLY A 28 -0.77 24.83 -12.02
N ASN A 29 -1.38 25.69 -12.83
CA ASN A 29 -1.47 27.13 -12.58
C ASN A 29 -2.73 27.57 -11.83
N GLN A 30 -3.56 26.63 -11.38
CA GLN A 30 -4.84 26.95 -10.73
C GLN A 30 -4.90 26.40 -9.29
N SER A 31 -5.63 27.11 -8.43
CA SER A 31 -6.05 26.59 -7.13
C SER A 31 -7.46 26.04 -7.28
N ILE A 32 -7.64 24.75 -7.01
CA ILE A 32 -8.92 24.06 -7.12
C ILE A 32 -9.33 23.50 -5.75
N PRO A 33 -10.63 23.33 -5.47
CA PRO A 33 -11.08 22.62 -4.29
C PRO A 33 -10.44 21.23 -4.21
N ALA A 34 -9.96 20.84 -3.04
CA ALA A 34 -9.33 19.55 -2.85
C ALA A 34 -10.35 18.42 -3.09
N PRO A 35 -10.13 17.51 -4.05
CA PRO A 35 -10.95 16.31 -4.19
C PRO A 35 -10.95 15.49 -2.91
N LYS A 36 -12.03 14.76 -2.65
CA LYS A 36 -12.21 14.03 -1.39
C LYS A 36 -11.02 13.14 -1.02
N HIS A 37 -10.49 12.36 -1.95
CA HIS A 37 -9.36 11.47 -1.70
C HIS A 37 -8.08 12.21 -1.30
N ILE A 38 -7.84 13.40 -1.86
CA ILE A 38 -6.72 14.28 -1.47
C ILE A 38 -6.98 14.89 -0.09
N LEU A 39 -8.22 15.34 0.16
CA LEU A 39 -8.60 15.89 1.44
C LEU A 39 -8.43 14.87 2.58
N ASP A 40 -8.88 13.63 2.37
CA ASP A 40 -8.72 12.53 3.32
C ASP A 40 -7.23 12.29 3.63
N GLY A 41 -6.37 12.27 2.61
CA GLY A 41 -4.92 12.16 2.78
C GLY A 41 -4.30 13.33 3.55
N LEU A 42 -4.75 14.57 3.30
CA LEU A 42 -4.30 15.75 4.03
C LEU A 42 -4.74 15.71 5.51
N ILE A 43 -5.92 15.19 5.80
CA ILE A 43 -6.42 15.01 7.16
C ILE A 43 -5.54 14.01 7.92
N LEU A 44 -5.26 12.85 7.33
CA LEU A 44 -4.37 11.85 7.93
C LEU A 44 -2.98 12.42 8.19
N LYS A 45 -2.41 13.12 7.21
CA LYS A 45 -1.13 13.79 7.36
C LYS A 45 -1.14 14.81 8.52
N GLY A 46 -2.22 15.58 8.65
CA GLY A 46 -2.38 16.54 9.75
C GLY A 46 -2.54 15.89 11.12
N GLN A 47 -2.98 14.64 11.17
CA GLN A 47 -3.06 13.81 12.37
C GLN A 47 -1.78 13.03 12.66
N ASN A 48 -0.79 13.14 11.78
CA ASN A 48 0.45 12.38 11.83
C ASN A 48 0.20 10.86 11.79
N THR A 49 -0.79 10.44 11.00
CA THR A 49 -1.22 9.06 10.83
C THR A 49 -1.24 8.72 9.35
N THR A 50 -0.93 7.48 9.00
CA THR A 50 -0.95 6.98 7.64
C THR A 50 -2.17 6.07 7.41
N PHE A 51 -2.51 5.78 6.14
CA PHE A 51 -3.67 4.94 5.82
C PHE A 51 -3.49 3.49 6.29
N ASP A 52 -2.26 2.99 6.27
CA ASP A 52 -1.90 1.64 6.69
C ASP A 52 -2.02 1.42 8.20
N GLU A 53 -1.83 2.47 9.02
CA GLU A 53 -2.03 2.44 10.47
C GLU A 53 -3.51 2.41 10.88
N LEU A 54 -4.43 2.80 9.99
CA LEU A 54 -5.85 2.86 10.33
C LEU A 54 -6.41 1.48 10.67
N PRO A 55 -7.23 1.38 11.74
CA PRO A 55 -7.88 0.12 12.09
C PRO A 55 -8.92 -0.29 11.04
N SER A 56 -8.90 -1.55 10.68
CA SER A 56 -9.90 -2.16 9.83
C SER A 56 -11.15 -2.59 10.62
N LYS A 57 -12.09 -3.23 9.95
CA LYS A 57 -13.26 -3.86 10.58
C LYS A 57 -12.97 -5.23 11.20
N HIS A 58 -11.80 -5.82 10.95
CA HIS A 58 -11.43 -7.16 11.38
C HIS A 58 -10.68 -7.14 12.70
N TYR A 59 -10.85 -8.19 13.48
CA TYR A 59 -10.12 -8.42 14.73
C TYR A 59 -8.98 -9.41 14.51
N ILE A 60 -8.01 -9.41 15.42
CA ILE A 60 -6.86 -10.31 15.36
C ILE A 60 -7.26 -11.80 15.38
N SER A 61 -8.42 -12.12 15.95
CA SER A 61 -9.00 -13.48 15.94
C SER A 61 -9.42 -13.96 14.54
N ASP A 62 -9.63 -13.03 13.61
CA ASP A 62 -10.16 -13.32 12.28
C ASP A 62 -9.05 -13.56 11.25
N VAL A 63 -7.80 -13.34 11.65
CA VAL A 63 -6.64 -13.38 10.76
C VAL A 63 -5.51 -14.23 11.35
N SER A 64 -4.62 -14.70 10.46
CA SER A 64 -3.35 -15.31 10.83
C SER A 64 -2.20 -14.65 10.07
N PHE A 65 -1.00 -14.78 10.61
CA PHE A 65 0.25 -14.23 10.07
C PHE A 65 1.31 -15.33 9.91
N THR A 66 0.90 -16.49 9.41
CA THR A 66 1.78 -17.67 9.30
C THR A 66 2.91 -17.41 8.32
N LEU A 67 2.60 -16.85 7.15
CA LEU A 67 3.60 -16.49 6.13
C LEU A 67 4.56 -15.42 6.65
N LEU A 68 4.03 -14.39 7.30
CA LEU A 68 4.86 -13.33 7.89
C LEU A 68 5.80 -13.91 8.96
N ASN A 69 5.30 -14.76 9.85
CA ASN A 69 6.11 -15.40 10.88
C ASN A 69 7.19 -16.30 10.27
N ALA A 70 6.87 -17.08 9.25
CA ALA A 70 7.84 -17.92 8.57
C ALA A 70 8.94 -17.09 7.90
N SER A 71 8.57 -16.02 7.21
CA SER A 71 9.52 -15.09 6.56
C SER A 71 10.43 -14.43 7.57
N LEU A 72 9.88 -13.86 8.66
CA LEU A 72 10.67 -13.23 9.72
C LEU A 72 11.62 -14.22 10.39
N LYS A 73 11.17 -15.44 10.66
CA LYS A 73 12.01 -16.48 11.26
C LYS A 73 13.18 -16.84 10.35
N ASN A 74 12.94 -16.97 9.06
CA ASN A 74 13.99 -17.28 8.09
C ASN A 74 15.02 -16.16 7.99
N GLU A 75 14.57 -14.89 7.97
CA GLU A 75 15.46 -13.74 7.79
C GLU A 75 16.16 -13.29 9.07
N THR A 76 15.48 -13.36 10.21
CA THR A 76 15.96 -12.75 11.45
C THR A 76 16.15 -13.73 12.61
N GLY A 77 15.66 -14.97 12.47
CA GLY A 77 15.60 -15.96 13.54
C GLY A 77 14.56 -15.65 14.63
N LYS A 78 13.74 -14.61 14.46
CA LYS A 78 12.72 -14.17 15.43
C LYS A 78 11.32 -14.61 15.00
N GLU A 79 10.48 -14.90 15.97
CA GLU A 79 9.06 -15.22 15.77
C GLU A 79 8.18 -14.16 16.45
N LEU A 80 7.05 -13.83 15.81
CA LEU A 80 6.02 -12.98 16.41
C LEU A 80 5.08 -13.87 17.24
N ASN A 81 5.28 -13.89 18.53
CA ASN A 81 4.52 -14.80 19.43
C ASN A 81 3.64 -14.06 20.42
N LYS A 82 3.75 -12.74 20.52
CA LYS A 82 3.08 -11.95 21.54
C LYS A 82 2.24 -10.85 20.91
N GLU A 83 1.13 -10.55 21.56
CA GLU A 83 0.26 -9.42 21.19
C GLU A 83 1.05 -8.10 21.07
N LYS A 84 2.05 -7.91 21.92
CA LYS A 84 2.95 -6.75 21.87
C LYS A 84 3.72 -6.64 20.57
N ASP A 85 4.10 -7.76 19.96
CA ASP A 85 4.87 -7.77 18.72
C ASP A 85 3.99 -7.27 17.56
N TYR A 86 2.73 -7.70 17.51
CA TYR A 86 1.76 -7.22 16.52
C TYR A 86 1.46 -5.73 16.67
N ILE A 87 1.34 -5.24 17.91
CA ILE A 87 1.15 -3.80 18.17
C ILE A 87 2.41 -3.02 17.79
N SER A 88 3.59 -3.52 18.14
CA SER A 88 4.87 -2.87 17.85
C SER A 88 5.16 -2.75 16.36
N LEU A 89 4.67 -3.69 15.56
CA LEU A 89 4.77 -3.69 14.10
C LEU A 89 3.55 -3.02 13.43
N GLU A 90 2.69 -2.41 14.21
CA GLU A 90 1.48 -1.72 13.72
C GLU A 90 0.54 -2.61 12.90
N LEU A 91 0.61 -3.94 13.10
CA LEU A 91 -0.30 -4.90 12.48
C LEU A 91 -1.66 -4.93 13.17
N MET A 92 -1.69 -4.47 14.41
CA MET A 92 -2.88 -4.48 15.27
C MET A 92 -2.88 -3.27 16.20
N THR A 93 -4.07 -2.73 16.46
CA THR A 93 -4.28 -1.70 17.48
C THR A 93 -4.38 -2.31 18.89
N LYS A 94 -4.30 -1.46 19.93
CA LYS A 94 -4.52 -1.86 21.34
C LYS A 94 -5.91 -2.47 21.58
N ASP A 95 -6.90 -2.10 20.75
CA ASP A 95 -8.27 -2.62 20.81
C ASP A 95 -8.42 -3.94 20.02
N LYS A 96 -7.33 -4.60 19.68
CA LYS A 96 -7.27 -5.87 18.94
C LYS A 96 -7.87 -5.83 17.54
N LYS A 97 -8.02 -4.65 16.96
CA LYS A 97 -8.39 -4.50 15.56
C LYS A 97 -7.14 -4.58 14.69
N VAL A 98 -7.23 -5.34 13.62
CA VAL A 98 -6.18 -5.43 12.62
C VAL A 98 -6.13 -4.12 11.84
N THR A 99 -4.94 -3.58 11.60
CA THR A 99 -4.74 -2.39 10.79
C THR A 99 -4.83 -2.73 9.29
N ASN A 100 -4.86 -1.73 8.42
CA ASN A 100 -4.81 -1.99 6.98
C ASN A 100 -3.47 -2.64 6.57
N ALA A 101 -2.35 -2.27 7.20
CA ALA A 101 -1.07 -2.96 7.04
C ALA A 101 -1.16 -4.43 7.48
N GLY A 102 -1.80 -4.69 8.63
CA GLY A 102 -2.02 -6.05 9.11
C GLY A 102 -2.86 -6.88 8.14
N LEU A 103 -3.91 -6.31 7.55
CA LEU A 103 -4.71 -7.02 6.54
C LEU A 103 -3.89 -7.37 5.30
N LEU A 104 -3.02 -6.46 4.86
CA LEU A 104 -2.17 -6.66 3.69
C LEU A 104 -1.15 -7.80 3.88
N LEU A 105 -0.71 -7.99 5.14
CA LEU A 105 0.24 -9.02 5.53
C LEU A 105 -0.42 -10.32 6.04
N SER A 106 -1.75 -10.33 6.22
CA SER A 106 -2.49 -11.51 6.68
C SER A 106 -2.58 -12.59 5.61
N ASP A 107 -2.67 -13.84 6.05
CA ASP A 107 -2.74 -15.01 5.17
C ASP A 107 -4.08 -15.14 4.42
N GLN A 108 -5.16 -14.50 4.91
CA GLN A 108 -6.52 -14.69 4.43
C GLN A 108 -6.87 -13.95 3.15
N GLY A 109 -6.02 -13.05 2.66
CA GLY A 109 -6.28 -12.30 1.43
C GLY A 109 -7.56 -11.46 1.49
N LEU A 110 -7.84 -10.84 2.63
CA LEU A 110 -9.09 -10.10 2.89
C LEU A 110 -9.22 -8.80 2.08
N LEU A 111 -8.13 -8.30 1.51
CA LEU A 111 -8.10 -7.13 0.66
C LEU A 111 -8.23 -7.54 -0.81
N ILE A 112 -9.39 -7.33 -1.40
CA ILE A 112 -9.65 -7.64 -2.83
C ILE A 112 -8.68 -6.88 -3.75
N GLN A 113 -8.21 -5.71 -3.32
CA GLN A 113 -7.25 -4.89 -4.07
C GLN A 113 -5.81 -5.41 -3.96
N SER A 114 -5.53 -6.33 -3.02
CA SER A 114 -4.20 -6.95 -2.86
C SER A 114 -3.98 -7.99 -3.96
N ARG A 115 -3.57 -7.51 -5.14
CA ARG A 115 -3.31 -8.32 -6.31
C ARG A 115 -2.21 -7.74 -7.18
N ILE A 116 -1.56 -8.60 -7.95
CA ILE A 116 -0.56 -8.24 -8.93
C ILE A 116 -0.86 -8.92 -10.26
N PHE A 117 -0.70 -8.18 -11.33
CA PHE A 117 -0.81 -8.67 -12.69
C PHE A 117 0.58 -8.80 -13.29
N CYS A 118 0.91 -9.99 -13.78
CA CYS A 118 2.19 -10.29 -14.40
C CYS A 118 1.92 -10.70 -15.86
N THR A 119 2.40 -9.90 -16.80
CA THR A 119 2.19 -10.18 -18.23
C THR A 119 3.52 -10.26 -18.95
N ARG A 120 3.74 -11.34 -19.71
CA ARG A 120 4.84 -11.48 -20.64
C ARG A 120 4.38 -11.18 -22.06
N TRP A 121 5.01 -10.19 -22.67
CA TRP A 121 4.74 -9.79 -24.05
C TRP A 121 5.71 -10.41 -25.03
N LYS A 122 5.23 -10.65 -26.27
CA LYS A 122 6.07 -11.07 -27.39
C LYS A 122 6.84 -9.85 -27.93
N GLY A 123 8.17 -9.87 -27.82
CA GLY A 123 9.02 -8.78 -28.29
C GLY A 123 9.45 -7.79 -27.21
N LEU A 124 10.20 -6.77 -27.61
CA LEU A 124 10.85 -5.81 -26.72
C LEU A 124 10.02 -4.53 -26.46
N VAL A 125 8.92 -4.32 -27.18
CA VAL A 125 8.15 -3.07 -27.15
C VAL A 125 6.67 -3.35 -26.94
N LYS A 126 6.05 -2.74 -25.96
CA LYS A 126 4.64 -2.92 -25.61
C LYS A 126 3.64 -2.28 -26.61
N CYS A 127 4.10 -1.43 -27.52
CA CYS A 127 3.25 -0.52 -28.30
C CYS A 127 3.15 -0.84 -29.80
N SER A 128 3.38 -2.09 -30.27
CA SER A 128 3.11 -2.46 -31.67
C SER A 128 1.75 -3.13 -31.81
N ILE A 129 1.10 -2.93 -32.94
CA ILE A 129 -0.26 -3.43 -33.26
C ILE A 129 -0.33 -4.98 -33.20
N ASP A 130 0.82 -5.67 -33.29
CA ASP A 130 0.94 -7.12 -33.31
C ASP A 130 1.52 -7.71 -32.02
N VAL A 131 1.47 -6.97 -30.89
CA VAL A 131 2.03 -7.47 -29.63
C VAL A 131 1.02 -8.35 -28.90
N GLU A 132 1.27 -9.65 -28.96
CA GLU A 132 0.51 -10.68 -28.26
C GLU A 132 1.10 -10.95 -26.88
N ALA A 133 0.23 -11.06 -25.87
CA ALA A 133 0.61 -11.54 -24.55
C ALA A 133 0.89 -13.06 -24.66
N ILE A 134 2.11 -13.48 -24.29
CA ILE A 134 2.52 -14.89 -24.30
C ILE A 134 2.03 -15.60 -23.03
N ASP A 135 2.08 -14.92 -21.91
CA ASP A 135 1.59 -15.40 -20.61
C ASP A 135 1.02 -14.23 -19.81
N ASP A 136 -0.10 -14.47 -19.13
CA ASP A 136 -0.78 -13.49 -18.31
C ASP A 136 -1.31 -14.17 -17.03
N LYS A 137 -0.89 -13.65 -15.89
CA LYS A 137 -1.24 -14.19 -14.57
C LYS A 137 -1.70 -13.08 -13.64
N GLU A 138 -2.80 -13.35 -12.95
CA GLU A 138 -3.25 -12.57 -11.81
C GLU A 138 -3.00 -13.38 -10.52
N TYR A 139 -2.32 -12.76 -9.57
CA TYR A 139 -2.11 -13.32 -8.23
C TYR A 139 -2.81 -12.45 -7.22
N THR A 140 -3.44 -13.08 -6.22
CA THR A 140 -4.13 -12.43 -5.11
C THR A 140 -3.65 -13.00 -3.78
N GLY A 141 -3.77 -12.25 -2.70
CA GLY A 141 -3.41 -12.73 -1.36
C GLY A 141 -2.59 -11.73 -0.56
N SER A 142 -1.80 -12.23 0.39
CA SER A 142 -0.90 -11.39 1.18
C SER A 142 0.23 -10.84 0.31
N ILE A 143 0.77 -9.68 0.67
CA ILE A 143 1.86 -9.06 -0.09
C ILE A 143 3.09 -9.96 -0.18
N ILE A 144 3.32 -10.81 0.82
CA ILE A 144 4.43 -11.77 0.83
C ILE A 144 4.26 -12.78 -0.31
N SER A 145 3.08 -13.41 -0.38
CA SER A 145 2.78 -14.37 -1.47
C SER A 145 2.74 -13.70 -2.84
N LEU A 146 2.30 -12.44 -2.93
CA LEU A 146 2.32 -11.69 -4.18
C LEU A 146 3.75 -11.45 -4.67
N LEU A 147 4.68 -11.09 -3.77
CA LEU A 147 6.09 -10.89 -4.11
C LEU A 147 6.75 -12.19 -4.56
N GLU A 148 6.54 -13.30 -3.86
CA GLU A 148 7.07 -14.61 -4.22
C GLU A 148 6.56 -15.08 -5.59
N ASN A 149 5.27 -14.91 -5.86
CA ASN A 149 4.66 -15.25 -7.14
C ASN A 149 5.19 -14.37 -8.28
N ALA A 150 5.34 -13.07 -8.06
CA ALA A 150 5.89 -12.15 -9.04
C ALA A 150 7.35 -12.49 -9.35
N GLU A 151 8.15 -12.75 -8.32
CA GLU A 151 9.55 -13.16 -8.48
C GLU A 151 9.65 -14.47 -9.28
N THR A 152 8.82 -15.45 -8.95
CA THR A 152 8.74 -16.73 -9.66
C THR A 152 8.35 -16.53 -11.13
N PHE A 153 7.34 -15.68 -11.39
CA PHE A 153 6.94 -15.35 -12.76
C PHE A 153 8.10 -14.72 -13.54
N ILE A 154 8.82 -13.76 -12.96
CA ILE A 154 9.96 -13.10 -13.58
C ILE A 154 11.08 -14.13 -13.86
N LYS A 155 11.44 -14.96 -12.89
CA LYS A 155 12.46 -16.00 -13.04
C LYS A 155 12.14 -16.99 -14.17
N ASN A 156 10.89 -17.42 -14.25
CA ASN A 156 10.44 -18.37 -15.28
C ASN A 156 10.45 -17.78 -16.70
N HIS A 157 10.41 -16.45 -16.81
CA HIS A 157 10.34 -15.77 -18.11
C HIS A 157 11.62 -14.97 -18.45
N SER A 158 12.55 -14.88 -17.52
CA SER A 158 13.86 -14.25 -17.76
C SER A 158 14.84 -15.29 -18.26
N ILE A 159 15.09 -15.28 -19.58
CA ILE A 159 16.17 -16.10 -20.17
C ILE A 159 17.45 -15.31 -19.95
N VAL A 160 18.13 -15.56 -18.85
CA VAL A 160 19.53 -15.15 -18.69
C VAL A 160 20.37 -16.30 -19.22
N SER A 161 20.74 -16.26 -20.49
CA SER A 161 21.80 -17.10 -21.01
C SER A 161 23.12 -16.55 -20.48
N TRP A 162 23.64 -17.16 -19.42
CA TRP A 162 25.04 -16.98 -19.05
C TRP A 162 25.84 -17.83 -20.03
N GLU A 163 26.33 -17.24 -21.12
CA GLU A 163 27.46 -17.83 -21.86
C GLU A 163 28.69 -17.69 -20.96
N ILE A 164 29.22 -18.84 -20.57
CA ILE A 164 30.52 -18.98 -19.89
C ILE A 164 31.62 -18.92 -20.94
#